data_d17075be3451c975823cf2e5e020e7ad
#
_entry.id   d17075be3451c975823cf2e5e020e7ad
#
_cell.length_a   1.000
_cell.length_b   1.000
_cell.length_c   1.000
_cell.angle_alpha   90.00
_cell.angle_beta   90.00
_cell.angle_gamma   90.00
#
_symmetry.space_group_name_H-M   'P 1'
#
loop_
_entity.id
_entity.type
_entity.pdbx_description
1 polymer ?
#
loop_
_entity_poly.entity_id
_entity_poly.type
_entity_poly.pdbx_seq_one_letter_code
_entity_poly.pdbx_strand_id
1 'polypeptide(L)'
;MSSNESAAQVSTPDAIARAVGTRPLYMMESPSHRGLAAAKWLFHGNLAFGETYPANFLAFRAAGSSSVTRICAGRAVRKRPRIGSVTFVAGDSQARWVLEDPVESVHVYLPRSRVDAFVAQHVDGVPGLRIDDFFAIEDPWLQGYFQMLLSELDTSDTQHEPPDTLLLDQTEHLLLRHLVRWHSNAAPHQVRGLDLQSKVSPLRSVLLRRIEDYVYANLKRDIALADLAGLCAMSVDHFLRSFRSATGITPYRYVLEQRLRRAAVLLKTTEEPVATIATMCGFRNGSNFSVKFHARFNASPSEYRRNA
;
A
#
# COMPACT_ATOMS: atom_id res chain seq x y z
N MET A 1 -40.18 27.31 -1.07
CA MET A 1 -40.04 25.90 -0.62
C MET A 1 -39.10 25.23 -1.59
N SER A 2 -37.84 25.25 -1.31
CA SER A 2 -36.82 24.61 -2.16
C SER A 2 -36.33 23.38 -1.42
N SER A 3 -36.79 22.25 -1.91
CA SER A 3 -36.39 20.93 -1.42
C SER A 3 -34.90 20.68 -1.80
N ASN A 4 -34.02 20.90 -0.87
CA ASN A 4 -32.63 20.50 -0.99
C ASN A 4 -32.53 19.04 -0.53
N GLU A 5 -32.91 18.09 -1.39
CA GLU A 5 -32.59 16.68 -1.22
C GLU A 5 -31.09 16.54 -1.38
N SER A 6 -30.39 16.54 -0.25
CA SER A 6 -29.01 16.08 -0.15
C SER A 6 -28.98 14.65 -0.66
N ALA A 7 -28.54 14.45 -1.90
CA ALA A 7 -28.25 13.12 -2.44
C ALA A 7 -27.24 12.47 -1.48
N ALA A 8 -27.69 11.51 -0.70
CA ALA A 8 -26.86 10.75 0.22
C ALA A 8 -25.74 10.12 -0.61
N GLN A 9 -24.51 10.57 -0.39
CA GLN A 9 -23.34 10.09 -1.09
C GLN A 9 -23.16 8.60 -0.74
N VAL A 10 -23.36 7.74 -1.74
CA VAL A 10 -23.27 6.28 -1.56
C VAL A 10 -21.90 5.92 -1.02
N SER A 11 -21.86 5.16 0.05
CA SER A 11 -20.59 4.70 0.64
C SER A 11 -19.86 3.71 -0.30
N THR A 12 -18.54 3.58 -0.16
CA THR A 12 -17.77 2.59 -0.96
C THR A 12 -18.24 1.15 -0.71
N PRO A 13 -18.51 0.70 0.53
CA PRO A 13 -19.11 -0.62 0.77
C PRO A 13 -20.45 -0.82 0.05
N ASP A 14 -21.32 0.17 0.06
CA ASP A 14 -22.63 0.08 -0.62
C ASP A 14 -22.47 0.04 -2.15
N ALA A 15 -21.51 0.77 -2.71
CA ALA A 15 -21.19 0.70 -4.13
C ALA A 15 -20.72 -0.71 -4.51
N ILE A 16 -19.80 -1.30 -3.73
CA ILE A 16 -19.35 -2.69 -3.94
C ILE A 16 -20.54 -3.65 -3.80
N ALA A 17 -21.35 -3.53 -2.74
CA ALA A 17 -22.49 -4.41 -2.49
C ALA A 17 -23.47 -4.43 -3.67
N ARG A 18 -23.74 -3.26 -4.26
CA ARG A 18 -24.58 -3.15 -5.46
C ARG A 18 -23.94 -3.79 -6.68
N ALA A 19 -22.63 -3.54 -6.88
CA ALA A 19 -21.91 -4.06 -8.04
C ALA A 19 -21.79 -5.58 -8.04
N VAL A 20 -21.63 -6.19 -6.85
CA VAL A 20 -21.44 -7.64 -6.71
C VAL A 20 -22.70 -8.40 -6.31
N GLY A 21 -23.79 -7.70 -5.97
CA GLY A 21 -25.06 -8.31 -5.57
C GLY A 21 -25.06 -9.01 -4.21
N THR A 22 -24.06 -8.72 -3.36
CA THR A 22 -23.94 -9.31 -2.01
C THR A 22 -23.51 -8.24 -1.00
N ARG A 23 -23.83 -8.47 0.27
CA ARG A 23 -23.41 -7.61 1.38
C ARG A 23 -22.16 -8.17 2.04
N PRO A 24 -21.37 -7.33 2.74
CA PRO A 24 -20.25 -7.84 3.54
C PRO A 24 -20.78 -8.78 4.63
N LEU A 25 -20.00 -9.78 5.00
CA LEU A 25 -20.30 -10.67 6.13
C LEU A 25 -20.28 -9.90 7.44
N TYR A 26 -19.28 -9.03 7.59
CA TYR A 26 -19.08 -8.15 8.75
C TYR A 26 -18.60 -6.80 8.30
N MET A 27 -18.96 -5.77 9.07
CA MET A 27 -18.51 -4.41 8.85
C MET A 27 -18.18 -3.75 10.18
N MET A 28 -17.08 -3.03 10.22
CA MET A 28 -16.59 -2.24 11.34
C MET A 28 -16.38 -0.82 10.83
N GLU A 29 -16.92 0.16 11.54
CA GLU A 29 -16.74 1.57 11.20
C GLU A 29 -16.12 2.32 12.36
N SER A 30 -15.22 3.24 12.07
CA SER A 30 -14.65 4.14 13.07
C SER A 30 -15.76 4.94 13.77
N PRO A 31 -15.72 5.09 15.10
CA PRO A 31 -16.69 5.90 15.85
C PRO A 31 -16.78 7.35 15.39
N SER A 32 -15.74 7.86 14.75
CA SER A 32 -15.70 9.22 14.24
C SER A 32 -16.57 9.46 13.00
N HIS A 33 -17.28 8.44 12.46
CA HIS A 33 -18.11 8.47 11.24
C HIS A 33 -17.43 9.06 9.99
N ARG A 34 -16.20 9.53 10.11
CA ARG A 34 -15.37 10.07 9.03
C ARG A 34 -14.01 9.37 8.94
N GLY A 35 -13.78 8.38 9.80
CA GLY A 35 -12.56 7.57 9.85
C GLY A 35 -12.58 6.42 8.86
N LEU A 36 -11.71 5.45 9.12
CA LEU A 36 -11.65 4.22 8.36
C LEU A 36 -12.87 3.35 8.62
N ALA A 37 -13.19 2.54 7.63
CA ALA A 37 -14.09 1.41 7.81
C ALA A 37 -13.41 0.13 7.30
N ALA A 38 -13.76 -1.01 7.89
CA ALA A 38 -13.31 -2.32 7.43
C ALA A 38 -14.50 -3.24 7.20
N ALA A 39 -14.40 -4.12 6.20
CA ALA A 39 -15.45 -5.08 5.93
C ALA A 39 -14.87 -6.41 5.47
N LYS A 40 -15.46 -7.51 5.93
CA LYS A 40 -15.16 -8.87 5.46
C LYS A 40 -16.18 -9.29 4.40
N TRP A 41 -15.68 -9.71 3.27
CA TRP A 41 -16.47 -10.07 2.10
C TRP A 41 -16.27 -11.54 1.72
N LEU A 42 -17.35 -12.18 1.28
CA LEU A 42 -17.30 -13.41 0.52
C LEU A 42 -17.81 -13.12 -0.90
N PHE A 43 -16.89 -13.06 -1.84
CA PHE A 43 -17.22 -12.94 -3.25
C PHE A 43 -17.43 -14.34 -3.85
N HIS A 44 -18.61 -14.57 -4.42
CA HIS A 44 -18.88 -15.79 -5.16
C HIS A 44 -18.18 -15.77 -6.51
N GLY A 45 -17.76 -16.91 -7.02
CA GLY A 45 -17.07 -17.01 -8.31
C GLY A 45 -17.92 -16.54 -9.51
N ASN A 46 -17.30 -16.42 -10.67
CA ASN A 46 -17.90 -15.91 -11.92
C ASN A 46 -18.42 -14.47 -11.82
N LEU A 47 -17.79 -13.64 -11.01
CA LEU A 47 -18.13 -12.24 -10.81
C LEU A 47 -17.28 -11.35 -11.72
N ALA A 48 -17.95 -10.43 -12.44
CA ALA A 48 -17.30 -9.35 -13.17
C ALA A 48 -17.95 -8.02 -12.76
N PHE A 49 -17.20 -7.16 -12.10
CA PHE A 49 -17.69 -5.87 -11.61
C PHE A 49 -16.67 -4.76 -11.82
N GLY A 50 -17.13 -3.54 -11.94
CA GLY A 50 -16.30 -2.36 -12.01
C GLY A 50 -17.18 -1.13 -11.88
N GLU A 51 -16.84 -0.30 -10.91
CA GLU A 51 -17.48 0.99 -10.67
C GLU A 51 -16.43 2.00 -10.21
N THR A 52 -16.76 3.26 -10.25
CA THR A 52 -15.96 4.30 -9.59
C THR A 52 -16.37 4.35 -8.12
N TYR A 53 -15.41 4.21 -7.23
CA TYR A 53 -15.64 4.19 -5.80
C TYR A 53 -15.40 5.58 -5.18
N PRO A 54 -16.20 6.01 -4.19
CA PRO A 54 -16.02 7.31 -3.55
C PRO A 54 -14.79 7.40 -2.63
N ALA A 55 -14.25 6.27 -2.19
CA ALA A 55 -13.04 6.21 -1.36
C ALA A 55 -12.02 5.22 -1.91
N ASN A 56 -10.75 5.45 -1.58
CA ASN A 56 -9.73 4.45 -1.77
C ASN A 56 -9.97 3.25 -0.87
N PHE A 57 -9.52 2.06 -1.25
CA PHE A 57 -9.53 0.93 -0.35
C PHE A 57 -8.37 -0.04 -0.58
N LEU A 58 -8.02 -0.74 0.47
CA LEU A 58 -7.14 -1.91 0.44
C LEU A 58 -8.01 -3.17 0.44
N ALA A 59 -7.68 -4.13 -0.40
CA ALA A 59 -8.30 -5.45 -0.43
C ALA A 59 -7.25 -6.51 -0.10
N PHE A 60 -7.43 -7.18 1.03
CA PHE A 60 -6.58 -8.25 1.51
C PHE A 60 -7.21 -9.61 1.20
N ARG A 61 -6.45 -10.52 0.61
CA ARG A 61 -6.88 -11.89 0.34
C ARG A 61 -6.83 -12.74 1.62
N ALA A 62 -7.98 -13.00 2.23
CA ALA A 62 -8.08 -13.81 3.45
C ALA A 62 -8.13 -15.30 3.13
N ALA A 63 -8.91 -15.72 2.10
CA ALA A 63 -9.01 -17.11 1.66
C ALA A 63 -9.32 -17.22 0.16
N GLY A 64 -9.21 -18.44 -0.37
CA GLY A 64 -9.45 -18.74 -1.78
C GLY A 64 -8.21 -18.60 -2.66
N SER A 65 -8.15 -19.39 -3.74
CA SER A 65 -7.01 -19.47 -4.66
C SER A 65 -7.34 -19.01 -6.09
N SER A 66 -8.44 -18.25 -6.24
CA SER A 66 -8.93 -17.81 -7.54
C SER A 66 -7.95 -16.93 -8.30
N SER A 67 -7.93 -17.08 -9.61
CA SER A 67 -7.37 -16.09 -10.51
C SER A 67 -8.24 -14.84 -10.51
N VAL A 68 -7.59 -13.69 -10.51
CA VAL A 68 -8.24 -12.38 -10.59
C VAL A 68 -7.71 -11.65 -11.81
N THR A 69 -8.60 -11.19 -12.66
CA THR A 69 -8.25 -10.32 -13.79
C THR A 69 -8.68 -8.91 -13.47
N ARG A 70 -7.74 -7.98 -13.52
CA ARG A 70 -7.98 -6.54 -13.45
C ARG A 70 -7.89 -5.97 -14.86
N ILE A 71 -8.92 -5.23 -15.27
CA ILE A 71 -8.97 -4.54 -16.55
C ILE A 71 -9.02 -3.03 -16.24
N CYS A 72 -8.01 -2.30 -16.69
CA CYS A 72 -7.92 -0.86 -16.48
C CYS A 72 -7.34 -0.21 -17.75
N ALA A 73 -7.94 0.88 -18.23
CA ALA A 73 -7.55 1.58 -19.46
C ALA A 73 -7.36 0.62 -20.66
N GLY A 74 -8.28 -0.31 -20.85
CA GLY A 74 -8.24 -1.29 -21.95
C GLY A 74 -7.21 -2.41 -21.79
N ARG A 75 -6.43 -2.42 -20.72
CA ARG A 75 -5.39 -3.43 -20.44
C ARG A 75 -5.87 -4.43 -19.39
N ALA A 76 -5.81 -5.71 -19.71
CA ALA A 76 -6.11 -6.79 -18.77
C ALA A 76 -4.83 -7.35 -18.15
N VAL A 77 -4.83 -7.45 -16.82
CA VAL A 77 -3.76 -8.09 -16.04
C VAL A 77 -4.35 -9.20 -15.21
N ARG A 78 -3.99 -10.45 -15.52
CA ARG A 78 -4.41 -11.62 -14.76
C ARG A 78 -3.32 -12.04 -13.80
N LYS A 79 -3.68 -12.22 -12.54
CA LYS A 79 -2.82 -12.77 -11.49
C LYS A 79 -3.55 -13.88 -10.74
N ARG A 80 -2.79 -14.74 -10.07
CA ARG A 80 -3.29 -15.68 -9.06
C ARG A 80 -2.78 -15.23 -7.70
N PRO A 81 -3.52 -14.33 -7.02
CA PRO A 81 -3.08 -13.77 -5.74
C PRO A 81 -2.97 -14.87 -4.69
N ARG A 82 -1.90 -14.84 -3.91
CA ARG A 82 -1.74 -15.71 -2.75
C ARG A 82 -2.58 -15.19 -1.58
N ILE A 83 -2.97 -16.08 -0.68
CA ILE A 83 -3.51 -15.68 0.63
C ILE A 83 -2.48 -14.77 1.31
N GLY A 84 -2.95 -13.67 1.89
CA GLY A 84 -2.09 -12.64 2.47
C GLY A 84 -1.66 -11.54 1.50
N SER A 85 -1.94 -11.64 0.19
CA SER A 85 -1.64 -10.56 -0.75
C SER A 85 -2.61 -9.39 -0.61
N VAL A 86 -2.12 -8.18 -0.89
CA VAL A 86 -2.89 -6.92 -0.77
C VAL A 86 -2.96 -6.22 -2.11
N THR A 87 -4.11 -5.64 -2.40
CA THR A 87 -4.38 -4.78 -3.56
C THR A 87 -4.84 -3.41 -3.06
N PHE A 88 -4.30 -2.34 -3.63
CA PHE A 88 -4.83 -0.99 -3.42
C PHE A 88 -5.66 -0.57 -4.63
N VAL A 89 -6.84 -0.05 -4.37
CA VAL A 89 -7.77 0.47 -5.38
C VAL A 89 -8.04 1.93 -5.08
N ALA A 90 -7.62 2.79 -6.01
CA ALA A 90 -7.91 4.23 -5.90
C ALA A 90 -9.42 4.49 -6.11
N GLY A 91 -9.97 5.45 -5.37
CA GLY A 91 -11.40 5.77 -5.40
C GLY A 91 -11.92 6.28 -6.73
N ASP A 92 -11.06 6.82 -7.59
CA ASP A 92 -11.39 7.24 -8.96
C ASP A 92 -11.00 6.21 -10.03
N SER A 93 -10.54 5.04 -9.60
CA SER A 93 -10.16 3.96 -10.51
C SER A 93 -11.39 3.44 -11.26
N GLN A 94 -11.28 3.37 -12.59
CA GLN A 94 -12.26 2.71 -13.46
C GLN A 94 -11.87 1.25 -13.73
N ALA A 95 -11.26 0.60 -12.76
CA ALA A 95 -10.83 -0.77 -12.90
C ALA A 95 -12.02 -1.74 -12.85
N ARG A 96 -12.12 -2.62 -13.86
CA ARG A 96 -13.03 -3.76 -13.84
C ARG A 96 -12.30 -4.98 -13.32
N TRP A 97 -12.96 -5.73 -12.46
CA TRP A 97 -12.44 -6.93 -11.82
C TRP A 97 -13.24 -8.16 -12.27
N VAL A 98 -12.54 -9.23 -12.56
CA VAL A 98 -13.14 -10.54 -12.88
C VAL A 98 -12.55 -11.57 -11.94
N LEU A 99 -13.42 -12.21 -11.16
CA LEU A 99 -13.10 -13.30 -10.23
C LEU A 99 -13.70 -14.59 -10.77
N GLU A 100 -12.88 -15.65 -10.85
CA GLU A 100 -13.30 -16.96 -11.43
C GLU A 100 -13.93 -17.86 -10.36
N ASP A 101 -13.37 -17.88 -9.16
CA ASP A 101 -13.79 -18.75 -8.05
C ASP A 101 -14.12 -17.92 -6.80
N PRO A 102 -14.77 -18.50 -5.77
CA PRO A 102 -15.04 -17.82 -4.52
C PRO A 102 -13.77 -17.32 -3.81
N VAL A 103 -13.89 -16.15 -3.22
CA VAL A 103 -12.79 -15.45 -2.53
C VAL A 103 -13.30 -14.81 -1.26
N GLU A 104 -12.59 -15.04 -0.15
CA GLU A 104 -12.72 -14.19 1.02
C GLU A 104 -11.72 -13.05 0.97
N SER A 105 -12.22 -11.85 1.23
CA SER A 105 -11.41 -10.64 1.24
C SER A 105 -11.79 -9.71 2.39
N VAL A 106 -10.79 -9.11 3.02
CA VAL A 106 -11.01 -8.02 3.97
C VAL A 106 -10.65 -6.71 3.29
N HIS A 107 -11.59 -5.78 3.27
CA HIS A 107 -11.38 -4.45 2.73
C HIS A 107 -11.23 -3.43 3.86
N VAL A 108 -10.29 -2.51 3.71
CA VAL A 108 -10.18 -1.30 4.55
C VAL A 108 -10.38 -0.09 3.66
N TYR A 109 -11.40 0.69 3.97
CA TYR A 109 -11.80 1.88 3.22
C TYR A 109 -11.13 3.11 3.80
N LEU A 110 -10.54 3.91 2.92
CA LEU A 110 -9.71 5.07 3.22
C LEU A 110 -10.34 6.31 2.58
N PRO A 111 -11.16 7.08 3.30
CA PRO A 111 -11.72 8.32 2.77
C PRO A 111 -10.61 9.25 2.28
N ARG A 112 -10.79 9.87 1.10
CA ARG A 112 -9.78 10.79 0.53
C ARG A 112 -9.44 11.91 1.50
N SER A 113 -10.42 12.48 2.17
CA SER A 113 -10.23 13.54 3.17
C SER A 113 -9.26 13.15 4.29
N ARG A 114 -9.21 11.86 4.66
CA ARG A 114 -8.29 11.37 5.70
C ARG A 114 -6.87 11.25 5.15
N VAL A 115 -6.73 10.75 3.93
CA VAL A 115 -5.43 10.71 3.23
C VAL A 115 -4.89 12.13 3.04
N ASP A 116 -5.71 13.06 2.56
CA ASP A 116 -5.33 14.45 2.31
C ASP A 116 -4.94 15.17 3.61
N ALA A 117 -5.71 14.97 4.69
CA ALA A 117 -5.40 15.53 6.00
C ALA A 117 -4.07 14.98 6.55
N PHE A 118 -3.84 13.67 6.41
CA PHE A 118 -2.57 13.06 6.80
C PHE A 118 -1.40 13.65 6.01
N VAL A 119 -1.54 13.78 4.70
CA VAL A 119 -0.53 14.35 3.82
C VAL A 119 -0.22 15.79 4.20
N ALA A 120 -1.24 16.62 4.40
CA ALA A 120 -1.07 18.02 4.78
C ALA A 120 -0.30 18.21 6.11
N GLN A 121 -0.46 17.26 7.04
CA GLN A 121 0.20 17.32 8.36
C GLN A 121 1.61 16.72 8.36
N HIS A 122 1.88 15.72 7.51
CA HIS A 122 3.06 14.85 7.67
C HIS A 122 3.96 14.76 6.44
N VAL A 123 3.61 15.41 5.34
CA VAL A 123 4.40 15.35 4.09
C VAL A 123 4.73 16.74 3.59
N ASP A 124 6.02 16.99 3.37
CA ASP A 124 6.50 18.27 2.86
C ASP A 124 6.82 18.22 1.38
N GLY A 125 6.36 19.24 0.65
CA GLY A 125 6.87 19.55 -0.69
C GLY A 125 6.56 18.49 -1.76
N VAL A 126 5.46 17.73 -1.65
CA VAL A 126 5.01 16.78 -2.67
C VAL A 126 3.68 17.24 -3.26
N PRO A 127 3.68 18.18 -4.22
CA PRO A 127 2.46 18.54 -4.93
C PRO A 127 1.87 17.29 -5.63
N GLY A 128 0.57 17.05 -5.46
CA GLY A 128 -0.10 15.90 -6.10
C GLY A 128 0.36 14.56 -5.55
N LEU A 129 0.60 14.47 -4.23
CA LEU A 129 0.87 13.18 -3.60
C LEU A 129 -0.28 12.21 -3.87
N ARG A 130 0.08 11.02 -4.29
CA ARG A 130 -0.86 9.92 -4.50
C ARG A 130 -0.26 8.61 -3.99
N ILE A 131 -1.12 7.74 -3.48
CA ILE A 131 -0.73 6.36 -3.21
C ILE A 131 -0.65 5.63 -4.55
N ASP A 132 0.47 4.95 -4.79
CA ASP A 132 0.69 4.19 -6.01
C ASP A 132 -0.29 3.03 -6.09
N ASP A 133 -0.83 2.82 -7.26
CA ASP A 133 -1.72 1.70 -7.54
C ASP A 133 -0.94 0.37 -7.54
N PHE A 134 -1.39 -0.59 -6.77
CA PHE A 134 -0.78 -1.92 -6.72
C PHE A 134 -1.82 -3.03 -6.71
N PHE A 135 -1.47 -4.15 -7.35
CA PHE A 135 -2.34 -5.31 -7.49
C PHE A 135 -1.65 -6.56 -6.99
N ALA A 136 -2.22 -7.20 -5.97
CA ALA A 136 -1.78 -8.45 -5.37
C ALA A 136 -0.27 -8.46 -5.07
N ILE A 137 0.17 -7.59 -4.18
CA ILE A 137 1.54 -7.56 -3.67
C ILE A 137 1.63 -8.30 -2.34
N GLU A 138 2.82 -8.78 -2.01
CA GLU A 138 3.15 -9.33 -0.70
C GLU A 138 3.88 -8.24 0.11
N ASP A 139 3.21 -7.70 1.12
CA ASP A 139 3.76 -6.73 2.05
C ASP A 139 3.59 -7.26 3.48
N PRO A 140 4.67 -7.66 4.16
CA PRO A 140 4.58 -8.28 5.49
C PRO A 140 3.96 -7.39 6.56
N TRP A 141 4.10 -6.05 6.44
CA TRP A 141 3.49 -5.13 7.38
C TRP A 141 1.97 -5.07 7.20
N LEU A 142 1.53 -4.93 5.94
CA LEU A 142 0.10 -4.96 5.61
C LEU A 142 -0.52 -6.32 5.96
N GLN A 143 0.20 -7.43 5.74
CA GLN A 143 -0.25 -8.75 6.17
C GLN A 143 -0.51 -8.80 7.68
N GLY A 144 0.42 -8.33 8.50
CA GLY A 144 0.26 -8.27 9.96
C GLY A 144 -0.91 -7.38 10.38
N TYR A 145 -1.07 -6.23 9.73
CA TYR A 145 -2.19 -5.33 9.95
C TYR A 145 -3.55 -6.00 9.67
N PHE A 146 -3.68 -6.67 8.54
CA PHE A 146 -4.92 -7.35 8.18
C PHE A 146 -5.19 -8.60 9.02
N GLN A 147 -4.16 -9.33 9.46
CA GLN A 147 -4.33 -10.45 10.39
C GLN A 147 -4.88 -9.99 11.75
N MET A 148 -4.41 -8.84 12.23
CA MET A 148 -4.96 -8.22 13.44
C MET A 148 -6.45 -7.86 13.24
N LEU A 149 -6.82 -7.23 12.12
CA LEU A 149 -8.23 -6.92 11.82
C LEU A 149 -9.09 -8.19 11.69
N LEU A 150 -8.57 -9.24 11.07
CA LEU A 150 -9.29 -10.52 10.95
C LEU A 150 -9.57 -11.13 12.31
N SER A 151 -8.62 -11.10 13.25
CA SER A 151 -8.84 -11.64 14.60
C SER A 151 -9.99 -10.91 15.32
N GLU A 152 -10.13 -9.61 15.14
CA GLU A 152 -11.22 -8.83 15.70
C GLU A 152 -12.57 -9.15 15.03
N LEU A 153 -12.57 -9.23 13.70
CA LEU A 153 -13.78 -9.52 12.93
C LEU A 153 -14.30 -10.94 13.17
N ASP A 154 -13.40 -11.92 13.35
CA ASP A 154 -13.77 -13.32 13.60
C ASP A 154 -14.21 -13.55 15.07
N THR A 155 -13.67 -12.79 16.03
CA THR A 155 -14.04 -12.90 17.46
C THR A 155 -15.48 -12.41 17.71
N SER A 156 -15.91 -11.38 16.98
CA SER A 156 -17.27 -10.84 17.10
C SER A 156 -18.36 -11.83 16.66
N ASP A 157 -18.04 -12.81 15.80
CA ASP A 157 -18.98 -13.85 15.38
C ASP A 157 -19.28 -14.87 16.51
N THR A 158 -18.28 -15.14 17.36
CA THR A 158 -18.38 -16.20 18.39
C THR A 158 -18.86 -15.70 19.75
N GLN A 159 -18.73 -14.44 20.08
CA GLN A 159 -18.99 -13.90 21.41
C GLN A 159 -20.16 -12.92 21.54
N HIS A 160 -20.84 -12.57 20.44
CA HIS A 160 -21.91 -11.56 20.39
C HIS A 160 -21.46 -10.16 20.87
N GLU A 161 -20.16 -9.91 21.00
CA GLU A 161 -19.62 -8.59 21.29
C GLU A 161 -19.40 -7.81 19.99
N PRO A 162 -19.76 -6.52 19.95
CA PRO A 162 -19.44 -5.69 18.78
C PRO A 162 -17.91 -5.59 18.64
N PRO A 163 -17.38 -5.58 17.40
CA PRO A 163 -15.95 -5.46 17.16
C PRO A 163 -15.40 -4.16 17.76
N ASP A 164 -14.15 -4.19 18.24
CA ASP A 164 -13.48 -2.99 18.77
C ASP A 164 -13.23 -1.96 17.67
N THR A 165 -14.17 -1.04 17.52
CA THR A 165 -14.10 0.01 16.50
C THR A 165 -13.00 1.05 16.77
N LEU A 166 -12.49 1.13 18.02
CA LEU A 166 -11.36 1.99 18.37
C LEU A 166 -10.06 1.52 17.71
N LEU A 167 -9.96 0.23 17.38
CA LEU A 167 -8.80 -0.32 16.70
C LEU A 167 -8.52 0.38 15.36
N LEU A 168 -9.58 0.68 14.59
CA LEU A 168 -9.44 1.41 13.33
C LEU A 168 -8.89 2.82 13.55
N ASP A 169 -9.38 3.55 14.54
CA ASP A 169 -8.91 4.90 14.85
C ASP A 169 -7.46 4.89 15.34
N GLN A 170 -7.11 3.95 16.21
CA GLN A 170 -5.76 3.83 16.75
C GLN A 170 -4.73 3.43 15.68
N THR A 171 -5.13 2.66 14.69
CA THR A 171 -4.23 2.12 13.66
C THR A 171 -4.24 2.91 12.36
N GLU A 172 -5.23 3.80 12.14
CA GLU A 172 -5.34 4.63 10.94
C GLU A 172 -4.05 5.36 10.59
N HIS A 173 -3.49 6.03 11.58
CA HIS A 173 -2.27 6.80 11.40
C HIS A 173 -1.07 5.94 10.99
N LEU A 174 -0.94 4.75 11.57
CA LEU A 174 0.11 3.79 11.21
C LEU A 174 -0.09 3.26 9.80
N LEU A 175 -1.33 2.97 9.41
CA LEU A 175 -1.66 2.52 8.07
C LEU A 175 -1.37 3.59 7.01
N LEU A 176 -1.86 4.81 7.22
CA LEU A 176 -1.61 5.93 6.31
C LEU A 176 -0.12 6.23 6.17
N ARG A 177 0.62 6.23 7.28
CA ARG A 177 2.07 6.39 7.27
C ARG A 177 2.76 5.30 6.46
N HIS A 178 2.38 4.03 6.64
CA HIS A 178 2.95 2.93 5.88
C HIS A 178 2.69 3.10 4.38
N LEU A 179 1.43 3.39 4.00
CA LEU A 179 1.05 3.59 2.60
C LEU A 179 1.78 4.77 1.96
N VAL A 180 1.79 5.92 2.63
CA VAL A 180 2.47 7.12 2.09
C VAL A 180 3.96 6.90 1.98
N ARG A 181 4.58 6.23 2.94
CA ARG A 181 6.03 6.00 2.94
C ARG A 181 6.49 4.97 1.92
N TRP A 182 5.74 3.89 1.75
CA TRP A 182 6.17 2.72 0.98
C TRP A 182 5.45 2.54 -0.34
N HIS A 183 4.28 3.15 -0.48
CA HIS A 183 3.37 2.94 -1.60
C HIS A 183 2.85 4.26 -2.20
N SER A 184 3.60 5.35 -2.11
CA SER A 184 3.24 6.62 -2.74
C SER A 184 4.38 7.17 -3.61
N ASN A 185 4.10 8.24 -4.32
CA ASN A 185 5.09 8.97 -5.08
C ASN A 185 5.95 9.92 -4.21
N ALA A 186 5.76 9.97 -2.88
CA ALA A 186 6.62 10.73 -1.99
C ALA A 186 7.99 10.08 -1.86
N ALA A 187 9.04 10.89 -1.81
CA ALA A 187 10.34 10.40 -1.39
C ALA A 187 10.34 10.19 0.14
N PRO A 188 11.05 9.19 0.66
CA PRO A 188 11.03 8.86 2.09
C PRO A 188 11.37 10.02 3.02
N HIS A 189 12.27 10.93 2.60
CA HIS A 189 12.67 12.10 3.37
C HIS A 189 11.60 13.22 3.42
N GLN A 190 10.60 13.16 2.55
CA GLN A 190 9.50 14.12 2.50
C GLN A 190 8.36 13.79 3.48
N VAL A 191 8.37 12.55 3.99
CA VAL A 191 7.40 12.14 5.01
C VAL A 191 7.98 12.49 6.37
N ARG A 192 7.44 13.53 7.02
CA ARG A 192 7.88 13.91 8.37
C ARG A 192 7.78 12.74 9.33
N GLY A 193 8.84 12.54 10.10
CA GLY A 193 8.83 11.55 11.15
C GLY A 193 7.79 11.94 12.19
N LEU A 194 6.79 11.12 12.33
CA LEU A 194 5.97 11.16 13.51
C LEU A 194 6.83 10.76 14.69
N ASP A 195 7.10 11.71 15.55
CA ASP A 195 7.41 11.39 16.93
C ASP A 195 6.21 10.65 17.51
N LEU A 196 6.20 9.34 17.30
CA LEU A 196 5.45 8.48 18.17
C LEU A 196 6.10 8.62 19.55
N GLN A 197 5.59 9.55 20.35
CA GLN A 197 5.81 9.57 21.80
C GLN A 197 5.13 8.35 22.45
N SER A 198 5.00 7.23 21.77
CA SER A 198 4.62 5.97 22.36
C SER A 198 5.81 5.02 22.29
N LYS A 199 6.60 5.01 23.36
CA LYS A 199 7.49 3.91 23.85
C LYS A 199 8.40 3.16 22.86
N VAL A 200 8.54 3.59 21.59
CA VAL A 200 9.62 3.19 20.71
C VAL A 200 10.72 4.23 20.88
N SER A 201 11.82 3.83 21.50
CA SER A 201 12.96 4.67 21.84
C SER A 201 13.23 5.73 20.74
N PRO A 202 13.39 7.04 21.11
CA PRO A 202 13.73 8.11 20.15
C PRO A 202 14.98 7.79 19.31
N LEU A 203 15.85 6.96 19.85
CA LEU A 203 17.04 6.45 19.18
C LEU A 203 16.71 5.63 17.92
N ARG A 204 15.58 4.91 17.92
CA ARG A 204 15.21 4.06 16.77
C ARG A 204 14.77 4.86 15.54
N SER A 205 14.03 5.95 15.74
CA SER A 205 13.60 6.83 14.64
C SER A 205 14.76 7.60 14.01
N VAL A 206 15.69 8.07 14.83
CA VAL A 206 16.92 8.76 14.37
C VAL A 206 17.80 7.81 13.55
N LEU A 207 17.97 6.56 14.01
CA LEU A 207 18.79 5.57 13.31
C LEU A 207 18.17 5.16 11.97
N LEU A 208 16.86 4.97 11.92
CA LEU A 208 16.15 4.69 10.66
C LEU A 208 16.31 5.85 9.67
N ARG A 209 16.17 7.08 10.12
CA ARG A 209 16.37 8.26 9.27
C ARG A 209 17.81 8.30 8.71
N ARG A 210 18.83 8.04 9.53
CA ARG A 210 20.22 7.96 9.06
C ARG A 210 20.41 6.90 7.99
N ILE A 211 19.77 5.73 8.15
CA ILE A 211 19.81 4.66 7.15
C ILE A 211 19.16 5.12 5.86
N GLU A 212 18.00 5.77 5.94
CA GLU A 212 17.26 6.29 4.79
C GLU A 212 18.06 7.31 4.02
N ASP A 213 18.61 8.30 4.72
CA ASP A 213 19.45 9.36 4.14
C ASP A 213 20.68 8.75 3.44
N TYR A 214 21.33 7.80 4.12
CA TYR A 214 22.47 7.10 3.54
C TYR A 214 22.11 6.29 2.30
N VAL A 215 21.01 5.51 2.34
CA VAL A 215 20.53 4.73 1.20
C VAL A 215 20.21 5.66 0.04
N TYR A 216 19.47 6.75 0.29
CA TYR A 216 19.08 7.70 -0.75
C TYR A 216 20.30 8.35 -1.42
N ALA A 217 21.27 8.76 -0.64
CA ALA A 217 22.52 9.36 -1.15
C ALA A 217 23.39 8.37 -1.95
N ASN A 218 23.26 7.06 -1.68
CA ASN A 218 24.15 6.04 -2.23
C ASN A 218 23.45 5.03 -3.17
N LEU A 219 22.22 5.30 -3.65
CA LEU A 219 21.44 4.37 -4.49
C LEU A 219 22.20 3.85 -5.72
N LYS A 220 23.04 4.70 -6.31
CA LYS A 220 23.87 4.35 -7.49
C LYS A 220 24.97 3.31 -7.18
N ARG A 221 25.44 3.25 -5.92
CA ARG A 221 26.55 2.41 -5.49
C ARG A 221 26.05 1.11 -4.87
N ASP A 222 26.96 0.15 -4.71
CA ASP A 222 26.68 -0.99 -3.84
C ASP A 222 26.63 -0.53 -2.39
N ILE A 223 25.56 -0.89 -1.72
CA ILE A 223 25.35 -0.61 -0.30
C ILE A 223 25.55 -1.90 0.45
N ALA A 224 26.65 -1.99 1.22
CA ALA A 224 26.92 -3.16 2.03
C ALA A 224 26.07 -3.15 3.31
N LEU A 225 25.67 -4.33 3.76
CA LEU A 225 24.95 -4.45 5.05
C LEU A 225 25.80 -3.96 6.22
N ALA A 226 27.12 -4.14 6.13
CA ALA A 226 28.06 -3.66 7.13
C ALA A 226 28.04 -2.12 7.27
N ASP A 227 27.88 -1.40 6.16
CA ASP A 227 27.79 0.07 6.19
C ASP A 227 26.53 0.51 6.95
N LEU A 228 25.39 -0.11 6.64
CA LEU A 228 24.13 0.18 7.31
C LEU A 228 24.15 -0.19 8.80
N ALA A 229 24.74 -1.33 9.14
CA ALA A 229 24.92 -1.75 10.53
C ALA A 229 25.86 -0.81 11.30
N GLY A 230 26.93 -0.34 10.64
CA GLY A 230 27.88 0.64 11.20
C GLY A 230 27.24 1.97 11.55
N LEU A 231 26.29 2.48 10.71
CA LEU A 231 25.51 3.69 11.01
C LEU A 231 24.71 3.59 12.32
N CYS A 232 24.38 2.37 12.72
CA CYS A 232 23.60 2.07 13.92
C CYS A 232 24.48 1.60 15.09
N ALA A 233 25.80 1.51 14.92
CA ALA A 233 26.74 0.88 15.87
C ALA A 233 26.30 -0.54 16.28
N MET A 234 25.82 -1.35 15.32
CA MET A 234 25.32 -2.70 15.53
C MET A 234 26.15 -3.72 14.74
N SER A 235 26.16 -4.97 15.20
CA SER A 235 26.59 -6.08 14.36
C SER A 235 25.60 -6.30 13.21
N VAL A 236 26.04 -6.87 12.10
CA VAL A 236 25.20 -7.13 10.92
C VAL A 236 23.97 -7.95 11.29
N ASP A 237 24.12 -9.01 12.09
CA ASP A 237 23.01 -9.88 12.52
C ASP A 237 22.00 -9.14 13.41
N HIS A 238 22.48 -8.31 14.31
CA HIS A 238 21.61 -7.48 15.17
C HIS A 238 20.88 -6.45 14.32
N PHE A 239 21.57 -5.79 13.40
CA PHE A 239 20.98 -4.84 12.46
C PHE A 239 19.88 -5.48 11.61
N LEU A 240 20.12 -6.65 11.01
CA LEU A 240 19.12 -7.35 10.19
C LEU A 240 17.84 -7.63 10.96
N ARG A 241 17.94 -8.14 12.19
CA ARG A 241 16.77 -8.40 13.04
C ARG A 241 16.05 -7.12 13.43
N SER A 242 16.79 -6.10 13.88
CA SER A 242 16.25 -4.82 14.32
C SER A 242 15.61 -4.05 13.18
N PHE A 243 16.25 -4.03 12.00
CA PHE A 243 15.73 -3.37 10.81
C PHE A 243 14.43 -4.04 10.34
N ARG A 244 14.41 -5.38 10.24
CA ARG A 244 13.22 -6.12 9.86
C ARG A 244 12.08 -5.95 10.87
N SER A 245 12.39 -5.95 12.17
CA SER A 245 11.40 -5.67 13.22
C SER A 245 10.83 -4.26 13.14
N ALA A 246 11.65 -3.28 12.73
CA ALA A 246 11.25 -1.87 12.65
C ALA A 246 10.52 -1.50 11.35
N THR A 247 10.87 -2.18 10.24
CA THR A 247 10.39 -1.81 8.89
C THR A 247 9.50 -2.88 8.24
N GLY A 248 9.41 -4.08 8.82
CA GLY A 248 8.69 -5.23 8.26
C GLY A 248 9.41 -5.91 7.08
N ILE A 249 10.47 -5.32 6.52
CA ILE A 249 11.17 -5.83 5.33
C ILE A 249 12.68 -5.93 5.58
N THR A 250 13.37 -6.70 4.73
CA THR A 250 14.83 -6.80 4.80
C THR A 250 15.49 -5.53 4.25
N PRO A 251 16.72 -5.16 4.72
CA PRO A 251 17.48 -4.03 4.16
C PRO A 251 17.68 -4.14 2.64
N TYR A 252 17.94 -5.34 2.13
CA TYR A 252 18.07 -5.56 0.69
C TYR A 252 16.79 -5.19 -0.08
N ARG A 253 15.64 -5.65 0.41
CA ARG A 253 14.34 -5.34 -0.19
C ARG A 253 14.05 -3.83 -0.11
N TYR A 254 14.43 -3.19 1.00
CA TYR A 254 14.32 -1.75 1.17
C TYR A 254 15.12 -0.99 0.09
N VAL A 255 16.42 -1.30 -0.04
CA VAL A 255 17.29 -0.66 -1.05
C VAL A 255 16.76 -0.88 -2.47
N LEU A 256 16.33 -2.10 -2.80
CA LEU A 256 15.74 -2.42 -4.10
C LEU A 256 14.50 -1.56 -4.39
N GLU A 257 13.62 -1.42 -3.42
CA GLU A 257 12.40 -0.59 -3.55
C GLU A 257 12.75 0.88 -3.80
N GLN A 258 13.72 1.43 -3.07
CA GLN A 258 14.17 2.82 -3.28
C GLN A 258 14.79 3.02 -4.68
N ARG A 259 15.57 2.07 -5.16
CA ARG A 259 16.11 2.09 -6.53
C ARG A 259 15.02 2.10 -7.59
N LEU A 260 14.01 1.25 -7.45
CA LEU A 260 12.90 1.16 -8.38
C LEU A 260 12.03 2.43 -8.38
N ARG A 261 11.78 3.01 -7.20
CA ARG A 261 11.07 4.30 -7.07
C ARG A 261 11.85 5.44 -7.74
N ARG A 262 13.15 5.52 -7.50
CA ARG A 262 14.00 6.52 -8.15
C ARG A 262 13.96 6.38 -9.67
N ALA A 263 14.01 5.15 -10.17
CA ALA A 263 13.91 4.88 -11.61
C ALA A 263 12.54 5.32 -12.17
N ALA A 264 11.44 5.06 -11.46
CA ALA A 264 10.10 5.48 -11.86
C ALA A 264 9.99 7.01 -11.99
N VAL A 265 10.60 7.76 -11.08
CA VAL A 265 10.67 9.23 -11.16
C VAL A 265 11.48 9.64 -12.39
N LEU A 266 12.69 9.10 -12.59
CA LEU A 266 13.54 9.47 -13.73
C LEU A 266 12.91 9.12 -15.08
N LEU A 267 12.18 8.01 -15.17
CA LEU A 267 11.46 7.63 -16.39
C LEU A 267 10.38 8.64 -16.78
N LYS A 268 9.79 9.35 -15.80
CA LYS A 268 8.74 10.36 -16.01
C LYS A 268 9.29 11.75 -16.24
N THR A 269 10.44 12.06 -15.67
CA THR A 269 10.96 13.43 -15.60
C THR A 269 12.16 13.68 -16.54
N THR A 270 12.66 12.63 -17.20
CA THR A 270 13.83 12.75 -18.09
C THR A 270 13.68 11.92 -19.36
N GLU A 271 14.40 12.32 -20.41
CA GLU A 271 14.49 11.57 -21.68
C GLU A 271 15.68 10.58 -21.69
N GLU A 272 16.34 10.38 -20.56
CA GLU A 272 17.48 9.49 -20.46
C GLU A 272 17.14 8.05 -20.92
N PRO A 273 18.03 7.35 -21.64
CA PRO A 273 17.82 5.96 -22.02
C PRO A 273 17.52 5.07 -20.80
N VAL A 274 16.63 4.10 -20.97
CA VAL A 274 16.24 3.16 -19.90
C VAL A 274 17.46 2.47 -19.28
N ALA A 275 18.47 2.12 -20.10
CA ALA A 275 19.72 1.51 -19.62
C ALA A 275 20.52 2.48 -18.74
N THR A 276 20.56 3.76 -19.10
CA THR A 276 21.22 4.82 -18.31
C THR A 276 20.51 4.98 -16.98
N ILE A 277 19.18 5.06 -16.96
CA ILE A 277 18.38 5.16 -15.74
C ILE A 277 18.61 3.95 -14.83
N ALA A 278 18.65 2.73 -15.39
CA ALA A 278 18.96 1.54 -14.62
C ALA A 278 20.32 1.66 -13.89
N THR A 279 21.36 2.11 -14.62
CA THR A 279 22.70 2.34 -14.06
C THR A 279 22.70 3.44 -13.01
N MET A 280 22.02 4.56 -13.26
CA MET A 280 21.89 5.68 -12.29
C MET A 280 21.20 5.25 -11.00
N CYS A 281 20.33 4.24 -11.07
CA CYS A 281 19.66 3.66 -9.92
C CYS A 281 20.38 2.45 -9.31
N GLY A 282 21.61 2.16 -9.73
CA GLY A 282 22.45 1.11 -9.13
C GLY A 282 22.14 -0.31 -9.59
N PHE A 283 21.52 -0.49 -10.74
CA PHE A 283 21.37 -1.80 -11.38
C PHE A 283 22.54 -2.07 -12.31
N ARG A 284 23.25 -3.17 -12.06
CA ARG A 284 24.36 -3.60 -12.91
C ARG A 284 23.91 -4.24 -14.22
N ASN A 285 22.67 -4.72 -14.27
CA ASN A 285 22.12 -5.43 -15.41
C ASN A 285 20.71 -4.91 -15.75
N GLY A 286 20.54 -4.42 -16.97
CA GLY A 286 19.28 -3.86 -17.47
C GLY A 286 18.14 -4.88 -17.55
N SER A 287 18.43 -6.16 -17.82
CA SER A 287 17.42 -7.23 -17.83
C SER A 287 16.87 -7.45 -16.42
N ASN A 288 17.75 -7.54 -15.41
CA ASN A 288 17.34 -7.65 -14.01
C ASN A 288 16.53 -6.44 -13.55
N PHE A 289 16.94 -5.23 -13.96
CA PHE A 289 16.17 -4.00 -13.73
C PHE A 289 14.76 -4.13 -14.30
N SER A 290 14.64 -4.48 -15.58
CA SER A 290 13.34 -4.57 -16.28
C SER A 290 12.41 -5.59 -15.62
N VAL A 291 12.92 -6.76 -15.21
CA VAL A 291 12.16 -7.79 -14.49
C VAL A 291 11.67 -7.27 -13.13
N LYS A 292 12.56 -6.66 -12.33
CA LYS A 292 12.21 -6.13 -11.01
C LYS A 292 11.25 -4.94 -11.11
N PHE A 293 11.46 -4.07 -12.10
CA PHE A 293 10.61 -2.93 -12.37
C PHE A 293 9.21 -3.38 -12.77
N HIS A 294 9.11 -4.32 -13.71
CA HIS A 294 7.83 -4.89 -14.12
C HIS A 294 7.11 -5.57 -12.95
N ALA A 295 7.82 -6.34 -12.13
CA ALA A 295 7.24 -6.97 -10.95
C ALA A 295 6.67 -5.96 -9.97
N ARG A 296 7.27 -4.77 -9.86
CA ARG A 296 6.83 -3.72 -8.92
C ARG A 296 5.71 -2.84 -9.48
N PHE A 297 5.84 -2.39 -10.73
CA PHE A 297 4.94 -1.40 -11.34
C PHE A 297 3.96 -1.99 -12.35
N ASN A 298 4.04 -3.29 -12.60
CA ASN A 298 3.20 -4.03 -13.54
C ASN A 298 3.26 -3.50 -14.98
N ALA A 299 4.36 -2.82 -15.33
CA ALA A 299 4.68 -2.32 -16.65
C ALA A 299 6.19 -2.38 -16.87
N SER A 300 6.64 -2.61 -18.11
CA SER A 300 8.05 -2.44 -18.43
C SER A 300 8.47 -0.98 -18.26
N PRO A 301 9.76 -0.69 -18.04
CA PRO A 301 10.24 0.70 -17.95
C PRO A 301 9.83 1.57 -19.15
N SER A 302 9.89 1.02 -20.36
CA SER A 302 9.51 1.74 -21.58
C SER A 302 8.01 2.01 -21.68
N GLU A 303 7.16 1.05 -21.29
CA GLU A 303 5.72 1.25 -21.19
C GLU A 303 5.36 2.26 -20.11
N TYR A 304 6.05 2.21 -18.97
CA TYR A 304 5.83 3.13 -17.85
C TYR A 304 6.13 4.58 -18.24
N ARG A 305 7.19 4.81 -19.03
CA ARG A 305 7.54 6.13 -19.62
C ARG A 305 6.44 6.64 -20.55
N ARG A 306 5.97 5.80 -21.49
CA ARG A 306 4.94 6.20 -22.46
C ARG A 306 3.60 6.56 -21.82
N ASN A 307 3.32 6.01 -20.67
CA ASN A 307 2.04 6.18 -19.95
C ASN A 307 2.14 7.24 -18.84
N ALA A 308 3.23 7.98 -18.79
CA ALA A 308 3.50 9.03 -17.82
C ALA A 308 3.16 10.41 -18.39
#